data_e65114addab1348b8c25c41c6584aed8
#
_entry.id   e65114addab1348b8c25c41c6584aed8
#
_cell.length_a   1.000
_cell.length_b   1.000
_cell.length_c   1.000
_cell.angle_alpha   90.00
_cell.angle_beta   90.00
_cell.angle_gamma   90.00
#
_symmetry.space_group_name_H-M   'P 1'
#
loop_
_entity.id
_entity.type
_entity.pdbx_description
1 polymer ?
#
loop_
_entity_poly.entity_id
_entity_poly.type
_entity_poly.pdbx_seq_one_letter_code
_entity_poly.pdbx_strand_id
1 'polypeptide(L)'
;MSPDVFSPQAKKWSFQISLQERLFYDYKQRRKESTLDPNLILLTENYRSNERVLQFSSDMFYGGELTAGSEQPLHPRLGPLAFYAALGKEEIDDSNSSYRNLAEVNEVVKRVKELSDRWPEEEWGNKDLSQIAVISSYRYQVLQANNADISSVKA
;
A
#
# COMPACT_ATOMS: atom_id res chain seq x y z
N MET A 1 -0.94 11.80 -9.18
CA MET A 1 -1.03 12.60 -7.93
C MET A 1 -1.23 14.06 -8.32
N SER A 2 -2.15 14.73 -7.65
CA SER A 2 -2.36 16.16 -7.85
C SER A 2 -1.21 16.94 -7.23
N PRO A 3 -0.77 18.06 -7.83
CA PRO A 3 0.34 18.85 -7.30
C PRO A 3 -0.05 19.60 -6.03
N ASP A 4 0.88 19.71 -5.09
CA ASP A 4 0.72 20.57 -3.93
C ASP A 4 0.87 22.04 -4.34
N VAL A 5 -0.18 22.81 -4.10
CA VAL A 5 -0.23 24.23 -4.47
C VAL A 5 -0.42 25.09 -3.23
N PHE A 6 0.57 25.91 -2.90
CA PHE A 6 0.56 26.78 -1.71
C PHE A 6 -0.02 28.18 -2.00
N SER A 7 0.16 28.69 -3.22
CA SER A 7 -0.34 30.01 -3.60
C SER A 7 -1.87 30.05 -3.69
N PRO A 8 -2.55 30.99 -2.96
CA PRO A 8 -4.00 31.17 -3.07
C PRO A 8 -4.45 31.52 -4.49
N GLN A 9 -3.64 32.30 -5.21
CA GLN A 9 -3.90 32.67 -6.59
C GLN A 9 -3.91 31.44 -7.51
N ALA A 10 -2.93 30.56 -7.36
CA ALA A 10 -2.83 29.34 -8.15
C ALA A 10 -3.99 28.36 -7.82
N LYS A 11 -4.42 28.27 -6.56
CA LYS A 11 -5.63 27.51 -6.17
C LYS A 11 -6.88 28.05 -6.84
N LYS A 12 -7.03 29.39 -6.93
CA LYS A 12 -8.15 30.02 -7.62
C LYS A 12 -8.24 29.62 -9.10
N TRP A 13 -7.10 29.32 -9.73
CA TRP A 13 -7.01 28.88 -11.11
C TRP A 13 -6.97 27.35 -11.26
N SER A 14 -7.28 26.62 -10.19
CA SER A 14 -7.34 25.15 -10.19
C SER A 14 -6.05 24.45 -10.55
N PHE A 15 -4.88 25.07 -10.25
CA PHE A 15 -3.58 24.43 -10.48
C PHE A 15 -3.33 23.21 -9.59
N GLN A 16 -4.10 23.03 -8.51
CA GLN A 16 -4.10 21.81 -7.68
C GLN A 16 -4.68 20.56 -8.40
N ILE A 17 -5.41 20.77 -9.49
CA ILE A 17 -5.96 19.68 -10.27
C ILE A 17 -4.92 19.29 -11.35
N SER A 18 -4.48 18.04 -11.33
CA SER A 18 -3.53 17.56 -12.33
C SER A 18 -4.15 17.53 -13.73
N LEU A 19 -3.32 17.61 -14.76
CA LEU A 19 -3.80 17.50 -16.14
C LEU A 19 -4.53 16.16 -16.37
N GLN A 20 -3.98 15.08 -15.81
CA GLN A 20 -4.60 13.75 -15.90
C GLN A 20 -5.99 13.73 -15.27
N GLU A 21 -6.15 14.34 -14.12
CA GLU A 21 -7.42 14.44 -13.41
C GLU A 21 -8.44 15.25 -14.21
N ARG A 22 -8.04 16.39 -14.78
CA ARG A 22 -8.92 17.20 -15.64
C ARG A 22 -9.37 16.42 -16.87
N LEU A 23 -8.45 15.77 -17.56
CA LEU A 23 -8.76 14.94 -18.74
C LEU A 23 -9.67 13.77 -18.37
N PHE A 24 -9.42 13.11 -17.22
CA PHE A 24 -10.26 12.02 -16.74
C PHE A 24 -11.71 12.47 -16.56
N TYR A 25 -11.95 13.62 -15.89
CA TYR A 25 -13.30 14.14 -15.68
C TYR A 25 -13.94 14.58 -16.99
N ASP A 26 -13.19 15.21 -17.89
CA ASP A 26 -13.70 15.65 -19.19
C ASP A 26 -14.15 14.45 -20.04
N TYR A 27 -13.32 13.43 -20.17
CA TYR A 27 -13.66 12.20 -20.89
C TYR A 27 -14.78 11.41 -20.21
N LYS A 28 -14.80 11.37 -18.88
CA LYS A 28 -15.87 10.71 -18.13
C LYS A 28 -17.22 11.39 -18.33
N GLN A 29 -17.26 12.72 -18.44
CA GLN A 29 -18.50 13.44 -18.78
C GLN A 29 -18.96 13.14 -20.21
N ARG A 30 -18.05 13.17 -21.17
CA ARG A 30 -18.35 12.84 -22.58
C ARG A 30 -18.84 11.41 -22.74
N ARG A 31 -18.32 10.47 -21.95
CA ARG A 31 -18.76 9.07 -21.95
C ARG A 31 -20.22 8.89 -21.51
N LYS A 32 -20.76 9.80 -20.70
CA LYS A 32 -22.20 9.78 -20.34
C LYS A 32 -23.09 10.13 -21.52
N GLU A 33 -22.58 10.85 -22.50
CA GLU A 33 -23.29 11.27 -23.70
C GLU A 33 -23.11 10.27 -24.86
N SER A 34 -22.03 9.47 -24.81
CA SER A 34 -21.69 8.45 -25.84
C SER A 34 -21.13 7.21 -25.15
N THR A 35 -21.62 6.04 -25.51
CA THR A 35 -21.27 4.75 -24.87
C THR A 35 -19.81 4.30 -25.09
N LEU A 36 -19.04 4.95 -25.95
CA LEU A 36 -17.66 4.58 -26.29
C LEU A 36 -16.82 5.85 -26.50
N ASP A 37 -16.12 6.31 -25.45
CA ASP A 37 -15.00 7.22 -25.63
C ASP A 37 -13.71 6.41 -25.66
N PRO A 38 -13.01 6.30 -26.82
CA PRO A 38 -11.79 5.51 -26.94
C PRO A 38 -10.60 6.11 -26.17
N ASN A 39 -10.74 7.34 -25.67
CA ASN A 39 -9.67 8.07 -25.00
C ASN A 39 -9.57 7.79 -23.49
N LEU A 40 -10.57 7.08 -22.91
CA LEU A 40 -10.60 6.71 -21.52
C LEU A 40 -10.76 5.20 -21.35
N ILE A 41 -9.66 4.54 -21.03
CA ILE A 41 -9.61 3.11 -20.73
C ILE A 41 -9.29 2.95 -19.25
N LEU A 42 -10.18 2.31 -18.51
CA LEU A 42 -9.95 1.91 -17.13
C LEU A 42 -9.41 0.47 -17.12
N LEU A 43 -8.25 0.28 -16.52
CA LEU A 43 -7.71 -1.06 -16.28
C LEU A 43 -8.39 -1.63 -15.02
N THR A 44 -9.17 -2.67 -15.21
CA THR A 44 -10.00 -3.26 -14.13
C THR A 44 -9.45 -4.57 -13.59
N GLU A 45 -8.58 -5.25 -14.33
CA GLU A 45 -7.96 -6.49 -13.86
C GLU A 45 -6.63 -6.24 -13.15
N ASN A 46 -6.50 -6.74 -11.93
CA ASN A 46 -5.28 -6.69 -11.14
C ASN A 46 -4.73 -8.10 -10.90
N TYR A 47 -3.53 -8.37 -11.40
CA TYR A 47 -2.85 -9.67 -11.29
C TYR A 47 -1.92 -9.79 -10.07
N ARG A 48 -1.79 -8.73 -9.26
CA ARG A 48 -0.85 -8.68 -8.14
C ARG A 48 -1.49 -9.04 -6.81
N SER A 49 -2.71 -8.58 -6.59
CA SER A 49 -3.33 -8.58 -5.26
C SER A 49 -4.55 -9.50 -5.20
N ASN A 50 -4.74 -10.11 -4.04
CA ASN A 50 -5.96 -10.84 -3.75
C ASN A 50 -7.18 -9.91 -3.77
N GLU A 51 -8.35 -10.43 -4.11
CA GLU A 51 -9.61 -9.68 -4.20
C GLU A 51 -9.93 -8.90 -2.93
N ARG A 52 -9.75 -9.49 -1.74
CA ARG A 52 -10.01 -8.82 -0.46
C ARG A 52 -9.09 -7.63 -0.21
N VAL A 53 -7.85 -7.67 -0.70
CA VAL A 53 -6.92 -6.54 -0.62
C VAL A 53 -7.33 -5.44 -1.58
N LEU A 54 -7.89 -5.79 -2.74
CA LEU A 54 -8.36 -4.83 -3.74
C LEU A 54 -9.67 -4.16 -3.37
N GLN A 55 -10.55 -4.85 -2.65
CA GLN A 55 -11.92 -4.44 -2.41
C GLN A 55 -12.04 -2.99 -1.92
N PHE A 56 -11.27 -2.60 -0.91
CA PHE A 56 -11.31 -1.22 -0.40
C PHE A 56 -10.98 -0.19 -1.48
N SER A 57 -9.93 -0.42 -2.25
CA SER A 57 -9.51 0.50 -3.32
C SER A 57 -10.51 0.49 -4.47
N SER A 58 -11.07 -0.67 -4.79
CA SER A 58 -12.09 -0.83 -5.82
C SER A 58 -13.32 0.01 -5.50
N ASP A 59 -13.85 -0.13 -4.29
CA ASP A 59 -15.05 0.57 -3.85
C ASP A 59 -14.83 2.09 -3.75
N MET A 60 -13.69 2.51 -3.20
CA MET A 60 -13.42 3.93 -2.94
C MET A 60 -13.04 4.73 -4.18
N PHE A 61 -12.32 4.13 -5.12
CA PHE A 61 -11.67 4.89 -6.21
C PHE A 61 -12.05 4.43 -7.61
N TYR A 62 -12.55 3.20 -7.75
CA TYR A 62 -12.80 2.57 -9.05
C TYR A 62 -14.26 2.14 -9.25
N GLY A 63 -15.17 2.59 -8.37
CA GLY A 63 -16.60 2.30 -8.48
C GLY A 63 -16.95 0.81 -8.37
N GLY A 64 -16.12 0.02 -7.70
CA GLY A 64 -16.32 -1.42 -7.57
C GLY A 64 -15.86 -2.25 -8.80
N GLU A 65 -15.21 -1.62 -9.78
CA GLU A 65 -14.91 -2.27 -11.06
C GLU A 65 -13.60 -3.07 -11.06
N LEU A 66 -12.74 -2.97 -10.01
CA LEU A 66 -11.49 -3.74 -9.96
C LEU A 66 -11.77 -5.20 -9.59
N THR A 67 -11.20 -6.11 -10.36
CA THR A 67 -11.25 -7.55 -10.14
C THR A 67 -9.85 -8.14 -10.00
N ALA A 68 -9.72 -9.24 -9.26
CA ALA A 68 -8.48 -10.01 -9.23
C ALA A 68 -8.41 -10.90 -10.47
N GLY A 69 -7.41 -10.68 -11.32
CA GLY A 69 -7.18 -11.44 -12.56
C GLY A 69 -6.52 -12.80 -12.34
N SER A 70 -6.04 -13.07 -11.12
CA SER A 70 -5.48 -14.38 -10.74
C SER A 70 -5.72 -14.66 -9.27
N GLU A 71 -5.88 -15.93 -8.94
CA GLU A 71 -5.86 -16.37 -7.54
C GLU A 71 -4.43 -16.29 -7.02
N GLN A 72 -4.23 -15.51 -5.95
CA GLN A 72 -2.97 -15.45 -5.25
C GLN A 72 -2.96 -16.45 -4.10
N PRO A 73 -1.91 -17.28 -3.97
CA PRO A 73 -1.82 -18.23 -2.86
C PRO A 73 -1.80 -17.49 -1.53
N LEU A 74 -2.65 -17.91 -0.61
CA LEU A 74 -2.83 -17.28 0.68
C LEU A 74 -2.06 -18.00 1.76
N HIS A 75 -1.56 -17.26 2.75
CA HIS A 75 -1.06 -17.87 3.97
C HIS A 75 -2.24 -18.54 4.72
N PRO A 76 -2.17 -19.85 5.05
CA PRO A 76 -3.31 -20.62 5.54
C PRO A 76 -3.87 -20.10 6.88
N ARG A 77 -3.08 -19.39 7.68
CA ARG A 77 -3.50 -18.85 8.99
C ARG A 77 -3.74 -17.35 9.00
N LEU A 78 -2.99 -16.56 8.21
CA LEU A 78 -3.07 -15.10 8.21
C LEU A 78 -4.05 -14.57 7.17
N GLY A 79 -4.35 -15.39 6.17
CA GLY A 79 -5.18 -14.97 5.05
C GLY A 79 -4.54 -13.84 4.23
N PRO A 80 -5.34 -13.10 3.45
CA PRO A 80 -4.84 -12.05 2.58
C PRO A 80 -4.59 -10.72 3.30
N LEU A 81 -5.18 -10.53 4.47
CA LEU A 81 -5.12 -9.28 5.22
C LEU A 81 -5.23 -9.56 6.72
N ALA A 82 -4.32 -8.99 7.50
CA ALA A 82 -4.34 -9.05 8.95
C ALA A 82 -4.02 -7.69 9.55
N PHE A 83 -4.63 -7.37 10.67
CA PHE A 83 -4.39 -6.15 11.41
C PHE A 83 -3.89 -6.47 12.82
N TYR A 84 -2.79 -5.84 13.22
CA TYR A 84 -2.21 -5.98 14.55
C TYR A 84 -2.07 -4.60 15.20
N ALA A 85 -2.68 -4.42 16.36
CA ALA A 85 -2.53 -3.21 17.14
C ALA A 85 -1.29 -3.31 18.03
N ALA A 86 -0.46 -2.28 18.04
CA ALA A 86 0.64 -2.12 18.96
C ALA A 86 0.43 -0.85 19.78
N LEU A 87 0.46 -0.97 21.10
CA LEU A 87 0.34 0.17 22.00
C LEU A 87 1.73 0.60 22.47
N GLY A 88 2.14 1.80 22.09
CA GLY A 88 3.44 2.36 22.44
C GLY A 88 3.44 3.88 22.36
N LYS A 89 4.54 4.48 22.83
CA LYS A 89 4.74 5.92 22.72
C LYS A 89 5.59 6.24 21.48
N GLU A 90 5.21 7.32 20.82
CA GLU A 90 6.04 7.91 19.78
C GLU A 90 7.25 8.61 20.39
N GLU A 91 8.41 8.39 19.80
CA GLU A 91 9.66 9.07 20.11
C GLU A 91 10.13 9.83 18.89
N ILE A 92 10.62 11.04 19.08
CA ILE A 92 11.16 11.90 18.03
C ILE A 92 12.66 11.69 17.97
N ASP A 93 13.20 11.61 16.77
CA ASP A 93 14.65 11.71 16.54
C ASP A 93 15.08 13.16 16.65
N ASP A 94 15.92 13.48 17.63
CA ASP A 94 16.40 14.84 17.92
C ASP A 94 17.10 15.49 16.72
N SER A 95 17.60 14.70 15.78
CA SER A 95 18.36 15.18 14.63
C SER A 95 17.52 15.44 13.36
N ASN A 96 16.35 14.81 13.20
CA ASN A 96 15.71 14.71 11.88
C ASN A 96 14.19 14.92 11.83
N SER A 97 13.54 15.31 12.88
CA SER A 97 12.07 15.45 12.91
C SER A 97 11.32 14.19 12.42
N SER A 98 11.92 13.03 12.58
CA SER A 98 11.34 11.74 12.23
C SER A 98 10.87 11.01 13.49
N TYR A 99 9.86 10.16 13.35
CA TYR A 99 9.23 9.47 14.47
C TYR A 99 9.56 7.98 14.45
N ARG A 100 9.54 7.37 15.64
CA ARG A 100 9.53 5.91 15.84
C ARG A 100 8.59 5.53 16.97
N ASN A 101 8.12 4.29 16.92
CA ASN A 101 7.42 3.62 18.01
C ASN A 101 8.04 2.24 18.21
N LEU A 102 8.76 2.06 19.31
CA LEU A 102 9.47 0.80 19.58
C LEU A 102 8.53 -0.39 19.79
N ALA A 103 7.30 -0.16 20.28
CA ALA A 103 6.32 -1.23 20.41
C ALA A 103 5.88 -1.75 19.03
N GLU A 104 5.70 -0.86 18.06
CA GLU A 104 5.41 -1.24 16.68
C GLU A 104 6.58 -1.98 16.04
N VAL A 105 7.82 -1.49 16.23
CA VAL A 105 9.02 -2.17 15.74
C VAL A 105 9.08 -3.61 16.26
N ASN A 106 8.88 -3.81 17.57
CA ASN A 106 8.92 -5.13 18.19
C ASN A 106 7.81 -6.04 17.65
N GLU A 107 6.60 -5.50 17.44
CA GLU A 107 5.50 -6.26 16.86
C GLU A 107 5.80 -6.67 15.41
N VAL A 108 6.35 -5.77 14.59
CA VAL A 108 6.78 -6.09 13.21
C VAL A 108 7.83 -7.21 13.21
N VAL A 109 8.88 -7.09 14.02
CA VAL A 109 9.93 -8.13 14.13
C VAL A 109 9.33 -9.47 14.52
N LYS A 110 8.44 -9.48 15.52
CA LYS A 110 7.74 -10.69 15.94
C LYS A 110 6.93 -11.30 14.80
N ARG A 111 6.19 -10.51 14.02
CA ARG A 111 5.39 -11.02 12.89
C ARG A 111 6.26 -11.56 11.75
N VAL A 112 7.36 -10.88 11.44
CA VAL A 112 8.30 -11.38 10.43
C VAL A 112 8.92 -12.70 10.86
N LYS A 113 9.32 -12.85 12.13
CA LYS A 113 9.80 -14.12 12.68
C LYS A 113 8.75 -15.22 12.63
N GLU A 114 7.52 -14.96 13.10
CA GLU A 114 6.43 -15.92 13.03
C GLU A 114 6.14 -16.38 11.59
N LEU A 115 6.18 -15.45 10.64
CA LEU A 115 5.99 -15.74 9.22
C LEU A 115 7.14 -16.60 8.66
N SER A 116 8.38 -16.26 9.04
CA SER A 116 9.57 -17.01 8.67
C SER A 116 9.54 -18.44 9.22
N ASP A 117 9.15 -18.60 10.49
CA ASP A 117 9.12 -19.91 11.17
C ASP A 117 8.00 -20.82 10.66
N ARG A 118 6.95 -20.21 10.09
CA ARG A 118 5.77 -20.89 9.59
C ARG A 118 5.54 -20.64 8.11
N TRP A 119 6.62 -20.53 7.37
CA TRP A 119 6.57 -20.31 5.94
C TRP A 119 5.76 -21.39 5.24
N PRO A 120 4.70 -21.06 4.49
CA PRO A 120 3.83 -22.03 3.87
C PRO A 120 4.44 -22.49 2.52
N GLU A 121 5.37 -23.45 2.57
CA GLU A 121 6.12 -23.91 1.39
C GLU A 121 5.21 -24.54 0.31
N GLU A 122 4.08 -25.13 0.71
CA GLU A 122 3.13 -25.71 -0.23
C GLU A 122 2.46 -24.64 -1.09
N GLU A 123 2.17 -23.47 -0.51
CA GLU A 123 1.48 -22.37 -1.20
C GLU A 123 2.44 -21.38 -1.85
N TRP A 124 3.58 -21.08 -1.19
CA TRP A 124 4.50 -20.03 -1.59
C TRP A 124 5.82 -20.54 -2.18
N GLY A 125 6.03 -21.85 -2.16
CA GLY A 125 7.29 -22.46 -2.58
C GLY A 125 8.39 -22.32 -1.54
N ASN A 126 9.64 -22.53 -1.97
CA ASN A 126 10.80 -22.48 -1.09
C ASN A 126 10.87 -21.16 -0.33
N LYS A 127 11.25 -21.26 0.96
CA LYS A 127 11.38 -20.10 1.83
C LYS A 127 12.35 -19.05 1.25
N ASP A 128 11.81 -17.88 0.98
CA ASP A 128 12.55 -16.71 0.49
C ASP A 128 12.08 -15.43 1.20
N LEU A 129 12.85 -15.00 2.18
CA LEU A 129 12.53 -13.81 2.97
C LEU A 129 12.64 -12.50 2.18
N SER A 130 13.26 -12.50 1.01
CA SER A 130 13.30 -11.34 0.13
C SER A 130 11.90 -10.97 -0.42
N GLN A 131 10.94 -11.88 -0.33
CA GLN A 131 9.54 -11.65 -0.70
C GLN A 131 8.76 -10.88 0.37
N ILE A 132 9.32 -10.69 1.58
CA ILE A 132 8.68 -9.91 2.65
C ILE A 132 9.21 -8.48 2.61
N ALA A 133 8.31 -7.51 2.49
CA ALA A 133 8.64 -6.09 2.59
C ALA A 133 8.00 -5.46 3.83
N VAL A 134 8.79 -4.66 4.55
CA VAL A 134 8.31 -3.84 5.66
C VAL A 134 8.35 -2.38 5.23
N ILE A 135 7.21 -1.69 5.32
CA ILE A 135 7.05 -0.31 4.87
C ILE A 135 6.62 0.55 6.05
N SER A 136 7.23 1.73 6.20
CA SER A 136 6.82 2.76 7.16
C SER A 136 6.92 4.14 6.53
N SER A 137 6.07 5.06 6.98
CA SER A 137 6.08 6.47 6.57
C SER A 137 7.27 7.24 7.14
N TYR A 138 7.87 6.75 8.22
CA TYR A 138 8.96 7.43 8.91
C TYR A 138 10.30 6.71 8.75
N ARG A 139 11.30 7.42 8.27
CA ARG A 139 12.65 6.88 8.07
C ARG A 139 13.25 6.31 9.36
N TYR A 140 13.04 6.98 10.49
CA TYR A 140 13.57 6.54 11.78
C TYR A 140 12.98 5.19 12.21
N GLN A 141 11.68 4.98 11.98
CA GLN A 141 11.02 3.69 12.19
C GLN A 141 11.65 2.57 11.33
N VAL A 142 11.91 2.84 10.04
CA VAL A 142 12.54 1.86 9.15
C VAL A 142 13.95 1.49 9.61
N LEU A 143 14.75 2.49 10.01
CA LEU A 143 16.11 2.24 10.53
C LEU A 143 16.08 1.39 11.81
N GLN A 144 15.13 1.65 12.72
CA GLN A 144 14.98 0.85 13.93
C GLN A 144 14.54 -0.58 13.63
N ALA A 145 13.61 -0.76 12.70
CA ALA A 145 13.17 -2.09 12.26
C ALA A 145 14.34 -2.88 11.63
N ASN A 146 15.18 -2.24 10.83
CA ASN A 146 16.36 -2.87 10.23
C ASN A 146 17.44 -3.24 11.27
N ASN A 147 17.61 -2.41 12.31
CA ASN A 147 18.56 -2.66 13.39
C ASN A 147 18.05 -3.71 14.39
N ALA A 148 16.75 -3.87 14.51
CA ALA A 148 16.09 -4.82 15.40
C ALA A 148 16.01 -6.22 14.79
N ASP A 149 17.19 -6.79 14.45
CA ASP A 149 17.41 -8.23 14.16
C ASP A 149 16.49 -8.89 13.12
N ILE A 150 15.87 -8.07 12.22
CA ILE A 150 15.27 -8.60 10.98
C ILE A 150 16.40 -9.21 10.12
N SER A 151 17.63 -8.72 10.27
CA SER A 151 18.82 -9.27 9.59
C SER A 151 19.20 -10.68 10.08
N SER A 152 18.83 -11.08 11.29
CA SER A 152 19.07 -12.45 11.79
C SER A 152 18.10 -13.49 11.18
N VAL A 153 17.06 -13.03 10.51
CA VAL A 153 16.14 -13.88 9.74
C VAL A 153 16.71 -14.21 8.35
N LYS A 154 17.85 -13.60 7.98
CA LYS A 154 18.58 -13.86 6.72
C LYS A 154 19.60 -15.02 6.83
N ALA A 155 19.39 -16.00 7.68
CA ALA A 155 20.23 -17.19 7.74
C ALA A 155 19.49 -18.41 7.21
#